data_0fc3a0a3b1609143e2c5299b21e78c96
#
_entry.id   0fc3a0a3b1609143e2c5299b21e78c96
#
_cell.length_a   1.000
_cell.length_b   1.000
_cell.length_c   1.000
_cell.angle_alpha   90.00
_cell.angle_beta   90.00
_cell.angle_gamma   90.00
#
_symmetry.space_group_name_H-M   'P 1'
#
loop_
_entity.id
_entity.type
_entity.pdbx_description
1 polymer ?
#
loop_
_entity_poly.entity_id
_entity_poly.type
_entity_poly.pdbx_seq_one_letter_code
_entity_poly.pdbx_strand_id
1 'polypeptide(L)'
;MYKVGDKVVYPHHGAGTVVKKEVREVLGAKREYMTIQIAHNDMVVNVPTENAERVGLRRVINEEMVTKVVKALSGSGTHMPKNWNRRFKHNRDKMKTGDIFELAEVVRNLSLRDHEKGLSTGEKQMFVKAKKILASELMYAKQMDEDQAAVWLDEILAGMGANGKKRTAKAKVGAAA
;
A
#
# COMPACT_ATOMS: atom_id res chain seq x y z
N MET A 1 -14.50 -13.35 12.30
CA MET A 1 -15.04 -14.08 11.13
C MET A 1 -15.45 -13.07 10.06
N TYR A 2 -15.07 -13.29 8.80
CA TYR A 2 -15.42 -12.43 7.68
C TYR A 2 -16.78 -12.80 7.09
N LYS A 3 -17.51 -11.79 6.59
CA LYS A 3 -18.84 -11.95 5.96
C LYS A 3 -18.81 -11.43 4.53
N VAL A 4 -19.75 -11.88 3.69
CA VAL A 4 -19.98 -11.29 2.36
C VAL A 4 -20.28 -9.80 2.51
N GLY A 5 -19.62 -8.97 1.69
CA GLY A 5 -19.67 -7.51 1.77
C GLY A 5 -18.55 -6.87 2.59
N ASP A 6 -17.83 -7.63 3.41
CA ASP A 6 -16.71 -7.09 4.19
C ASP A 6 -15.60 -6.59 3.26
N LYS A 7 -15.05 -5.42 3.61
CA LYS A 7 -13.87 -4.85 2.97
C LYS A 7 -12.63 -5.35 3.67
N VAL A 8 -11.75 -6.00 2.91
CA VAL A 8 -10.57 -6.69 3.42
C VAL A 8 -9.34 -6.32 2.60
N VAL A 9 -8.17 -6.50 3.19
CA VAL A 9 -6.89 -6.36 2.51
C VAL A 9 -6.23 -7.73 2.42
N TYR A 10 -5.92 -8.13 1.19
CA TYR A 10 -5.10 -9.29 0.92
C TYR A 10 -3.67 -8.83 0.69
N PRO A 11 -2.71 -9.18 1.55
CA PRO A 11 -1.34 -8.71 1.46
C PRO A 11 -0.76 -8.88 0.05
N HIS A 12 0.00 -7.88 -0.42
CA HIS A 12 0.62 -7.85 -1.74
C HIS A 12 -0.34 -7.73 -2.94
N HIS A 13 -1.63 -7.86 -2.73
CA HIS A 13 -2.65 -7.74 -3.79
C HIS A 13 -3.54 -6.50 -3.62
N GLY A 14 -3.72 -6.03 -2.41
CA GLY A 14 -4.50 -4.83 -2.11
C GLY A 14 -5.86 -5.11 -1.48
N ALA A 15 -6.68 -4.06 -1.39
CA ALA A 15 -8.00 -4.12 -0.81
C ALA A 15 -9.03 -4.70 -1.79
N GLY A 16 -10.00 -5.37 -1.25
CA GLY A 16 -11.09 -5.98 -1.99
C GLY A 16 -12.32 -6.21 -1.15
N THR A 17 -13.32 -6.79 -1.76
CA THR A 17 -14.60 -7.13 -1.12
C THR A 17 -14.79 -8.64 -1.10
N VAL A 18 -15.22 -9.18 0.03
CA VAL A 18 -15.70 -10.56 0.11
C VAL A 18 -17.03 -10.66 -0.64
N VAL A 19 -17.02 -11.28 -1.81
CA VAL A 19 -18.21 -11.35 -2.68
C VAL A 19 -18.99 -12.64 -2.53
N LYS A 20 -18.36 -13.71 -2.05
CA LYS A 20 -18.97 -15.01 -1.90
C LYS A 20 -18.30 -15.82 -0.79
N LYS A 21 -19.10 -16.66 -0.13
CA LYS A 21 -18.61 -17.75 0.74
C LYS A 21 -19.31 -19.04 0.33
N GLU A 22 -18.55 -20.09 0.17
CA GLU A 22 -19.08 -21.39 -0.21
C GLU A 22 -18.25 -22.53 0.35
N VAL A 23 -18.91 -23.66 0.64
CA VAL A 23 -18.22 -24.89 1.00
C VAL A 23 -17.87 -25.64 -0.27
N ARG A 24 -16.61 -25.97 -0.44
CA ARG A 24 -16.10 -26.80 -1.55
C ARG A 24 -15.45 -28.06 -1.00
N GLU A 25 -15.61 -29.15 -1.73
CA GLU A 25 -14.86 -30.37 -1.47
C GLU A 25 -13.58 -30.35 -2.31
N VAL A 26 -12.44 -30.37 -1.63
CA VAL A 26 -11.12 -30.41 -2.27
C VAL A 26 -10.33 -31.55 -1.64
N LEU A 27 -9.89 -32.50 -2.47
CA LEU A 27 -9.16 -33.71 -2.03
C LEU A 27 -9.88 -34.49 -0.93
N GLY A 28 -11.22 -34.62 -1.04
CA GLY A 28 -12.03 -35.37 -0.10
C GLY A 28 -12.34 -34.64 1.23
N ALA A 29 -11.88 -33.42 1.41
CA ALA A 29 -12.16 -32.59 2.58
C ALA A 29 -13.09 -31.43 2.22
N LYS A 30 -14.17 -31.24 2.99
CA LYS A 30 -15.06 -30.10 2.86
C LYS A 30 -14.48 -28.91 3.60
N ARG A 31 -14.26 -27.80 2.88
CA ARG A 31 -13.73 -26.55 3.44
C ARG A 31 -14.52 -25.36 2.96
N GLU A 32 -14.70 -24.38 3.83
CA GLU A 32 -15.30 -23.10 3.45
C GLU A 32 -14.27 -22.20 2.79
N TYR A 33 -14.61 -21.68 1.61
CA TYR A 33 -13.80 -20.72 0.87
C TYR A 33 -14.48 -19.34 0.82
N MET A 34 -13.69 -18.30 0.98
CA MET A 34 -14.09 -16.93 0.69
C MET A 34 -13.55 -16.52 -0.67
N THR A 35 -14.43 -15.94 -1.48
CA THR A 35 -14.05 -15.30 -2.74
C THR A 35 -13.92 -13.81 -2.51
N ILE A 36 -12.74 -13.26 -2.79
CA ILE A 36 -12.41 -11.84 -2.62
C ILE A 36 -12.17 -11.26 -4.01
N GLN A 37 -12.90 -10.22 -4.35
CA GLN A 37 -12.66 -9.43 -5.56
C GLN A 37 -11.79 -8.23 -5.22
N ILE A 38 -10.58 -8.18 -5.79
CA ILE A 38 -9.63 -7.10 -5.59
C ILE A 38 -10.07 -5.86 -6.39
N ALA A 39 -10.06 -4.70 -5.74
CA ALA A 39 -10.65 -3.49 -6.30
C ALA A 39 -9.91 -2.93 -7.52
N HIS A 40 -8.57 -2.93 -7.49
CA HIS A 40 -7.78 -2.17 -8.48
C HIS A 40 -7.44 -2.94 -9.77
N ASN A 41 -7.73 -4.23 -9.86
CA ASN A 41 -7.37 -5.06 -11.03
C ASN A 41 -8.40 -6.14 -11.35
N ASP A 42 -9.57 -6.11 -10.73
CA ASP A 42 -10.65 -7.09 -10.88
C ASP A 42 -10.24 -8.56 -10.63
N MET A 43 -9.07 -8.77 -10.04
CA MET A 43 -8.58 -10.10 -9.71
C MET A 43 -9.47 -10.74 -8.64
N VAL A 44 -9.79 -12.00 -8.85
CA VAL A 44 -10.56 -12.80 -7.90
C VAL A 44 -9.65 -13.79 -7.20
N VAL A 45 -9.66 -13.77 -5.88
CA VAL A 45 -8.86 -14.66 -5.03
C VAL A 45 -9.78 -15.53 -4.19
N ASN A 46 -9.53 -16.82 -4.17
CA ASN A 46 -10.25 -17.77 -3.31
C ASN A 46 -9.34 -18.16 -2.14
N VAL A 47 -9.79 -17.89 -0.93
CA VAL A 47 -9.04 -18.15 0.30
C VAL A 47 -9.84 -19.08 1.20
N PRO A 48 -9.27 -20.23 1.63
CA PRO A 48 -9.91 -21.03 2.68
C PRO A 48 -10.08 -20.16 3.93
N THR A 49 -11.28 -20.17 4.51
CA THR A 49 -11.62 -19.33 5.67
C THR A 49 -10.69 -19.61 6.86
N GLU A 50 -10.31 -20.87 7.05
CA GLU A 50 -9.36 -21.29 8.08
C GLU A 50 -7.95 -20.73 7.92
N ASN A 51 -7.55 -20.36 6.69
CA ASN A 51 -6.24 -19.81 6.36
C ASN A 51 -6.21 -18.28 6.33
N ALA A 52 -7.32 -17.60 6.56
CA ALA A 52 -7.43 -16.15 6.42
C ALA A 52 -6.37 -15.40 7.26
N GLU A 53 -6.19 -15.77 8.51
CA GLU A 53 -5.18 -15.17 9.38
C GLU A 53 -3.75 -15.53 8.94
N ARG A 54 -3.54 -16.78 8.54
CA ARG A 54 -2.23 -17.27 8.08
C ARG A 54 -1.73 -16.57 6.83
N VAL A 55 -2.63 -16.19 5.91
CA VAL A 55 -2.26 -15.41 4.72
C VAL A 55 -2.20 -13.91 5.00
N GLY A 56 -2.45 -13.49 6.24
CA GLY A 56 -2.39 -12.10 6.65
C GLY A 56 -3.60 -11.27 6.21
N LEU A 57 -4.73 -11.91 5.89
CA LEU A 57 -5.97 -11.21 5.56
C LEU A 57 -6.41 -10.36 6.76
N ARG A 58 -6.69 -9.09 6.54
CA ARG A 58 -7.16 -8.16 7.56
C ARG A 58 -8.27 -7.25 7.04
N ARG A 59 -8.96 -6.58 7.93
CA ARG A 59 -9.93 -5.56 7.56
C ARG A 59 -9.25 -4.29 7.07
N VAL A 60 -9.94 -3.55 6.22
CA VAL A 60 -9.55 -2.20 5.81
C VAL A 60 -9.45 -1.30 7.05
N ILE A 61 -8.48 -0.38 7.06
CA ILE A 61 -8.30 0.60 8.14
C ILE A 61 -9.51 1.53 8.27
N ASN A 62 -9.66 2.07 9.47
CA ASN A 62 -10.65 3.11 9.74
C ASN A 62 -10.12 4.52 9.45
N GLU A 63 -10.97 5.52 9.57
CA GLU A 63 -10.64 6.91 9.26
C GLU A 63 -9.57 7.51 10.19
N GLU A 64 -9.51 7.10 11.45
CA GLU A 64 -8.45 7.50 12.38
C GLU A 64 -7.07 7.03 11.89
N MET A 65 -6.99 5.79 11.42
CA MET A 65 -5.77 5.24 10.87
C MET A 65 -5.34 5.92 9.57
N VAL A 66 -6.30 6.38 8.74
CA VAL A 66 -6.00 7.17 7.54
C VAL A 66 -5.20 8.42 7.89
N THR A 67 -5.56 9.13 8.94
CA THR A 67 -4.81 10.32 9.39
C THR A 67 -3.36 9.98 9.74
N LYS A 68 -3.13 8.85 10.40
CA LYS A 68 -1.77 8.36 10.72
C LYS A 68 -0.99 7.97 9.46
N VAL A 69 -1.64 7.37 8.49
CA VAL A 69 -1.03 7.00 7.19
C VAL A 69 -0.64 8.25 6.40
N VAL A 70 -1.51 9.26 6.34
CA VAL A 70 -1.19 10.56 5.70
C VAL A 70 0.01 11.22 6.36
N LYS A 71 0.09 11.20 7.69
CA LYS A 71 1.25 11.70 8.43
C LYS A 71 2.52 10.93 8.09
N ALA A 72 2.45 9.62 7.98
CA ALA A 72 3.57 8.77 7.58
C ALA A 72 4.03 9.08 6.15
N LEU A 73 3.10 9.26 5.22
CA LEU A 73 3.37 9.67 3.84
C LEU A 73 4.01 11.05 3.74
N SER A 74 3.62 11.98 4.60
CA SER A 74 4.12 13.37 4.62
C SER A 74 5.44 13.53 5.39
N GLY A 75 5.95 12.47 5.99
CA GLY A 75 7.18 12.48 6.76
C GLY A 75 8.44 12.56 5.90
N SER A 76 9.58 12.71 6.56
CA SER A 76 10.89 12.57 5.92
C SER A 76 11.14 11.11 5.53
N GLY A 77 11.89 10.90 4.44
CA GLY A 77 12.29 9.55 4.04
C GLY A 77 13.11 8.83 5.11
N THR A 78 12.97 7.53 5.19
CA THR A 78 13.81 6.66 6.01
C THR A 78 14.95 6.10 5.17
N HIS A 79 15.94 5.54 5.87
CA HIS A 79 17.10 4.99 5.21
C HIS A 79 16.73 3.78 4.34
N MET A 80 17.14 3.83 3.07
CA MET A 80 17.11 2.69 2.15
C MET A 80 18.53 2.25 1.79
N PRO A 81 18.79 0.96 1.58
CA PRO A 81 20.08 0.50 1.12
C PRO A 81 20.54 1.20 -0.17
N LYS A 82 21.82 1.58 -0.26
CA LYS A 82 22.37 2.22 -1.47
C LYS A 82 22.44 1.25 -2.65
N ASN A 83 22.78 -0.01 -2.39
CA ASN A 83 22.83 -1.06 -3.41
C ASN A 83 21.42 -1.36 -3.93
N TRP A 84 21.27 -1.39 -5.26
CA TRP A 84 19.98 -1.58 -5.92
C TRP A 84 19.29 -2.89 -5.53
N ASN A 85 19.99 -4.03 -5.58
CA ASN A 85 19.41 -5.33 -5.26
C ASN A 85 18.91 -5.39 -3.80
N ARG A 86 19.69 -4.85 -2.86
CA ARG A 86 19.32 -4.78 -1.44
C ARG A 86 18.14 -3.85 -1.23
N ARG A 87 18.11 -2.72 -1.88
CA ARG A 87 17.01 -1.75 -1.80
C ARG A 87 15.72 -2.32 -2.39
N PHE A 88 15.81 -2.95 -3.55
CA PHE A 88 14.66 -3.59 -4.19
C PHE A 88 14.07 -4.70 -3.30
N LYS A 89 14.93 -5.56 -2.76
CA LYS A 89 14.52 -6.61 -1.82
C LYS A 89 13.88 -6.02 -0.55
N HIS A 90 14.50 -5.00 0.04
CA HIS A 90 14.02 -4.32 1.24
C HIS A 90 12.59 -3.80 1.05
N ASN A 91 12.34 -3.06 -0.02
CA ASN A 91 11.01 -2.54 -0.32
C ASN A 91 10.00 -3.65 -0.64
N ARG A 92 10.41 -4.67 -1.38
CA ARG A 92 9.56 -5.83 -1.67
C ARG A 92 9.15 -6.58 -0.41
N ASP A 93 10.07 -6.80 0.50
CA ASP A 93 9.80 -7.50 1.76
C ASP A 93 8.80 -6.69 2.62
N LYS A 94 8.93 -5.37 2.68
CA LYS A 94 7.96 -4.48 3.32
C LYS A 94 6.55 -4.58 2.71
N MET A 95 6.44 -4.62 1.39
CA MET A 95 5.14 -4.78 0.71
C MET A 95 4.46 -6.11 1.02
N LYS A 96 5.22 -7.15 1.34
CA LYS A 96 4.69 -8.49 1.68
C LYS A 96 4.11 -8.58 3.09
N THR A 97 4.46 -7.68 3.99
CA THR A 97 3.99 -7.73 5.39
C THR A 97 2.48 -7.52 5.51
N GLY A 98 1.87 -6.84 4.55
CA GLY A 98 0.46 -6.43 4.60
C GLY A 98 0.20 -5.25 5.55
N ASP A 99 1.21 -4.74 6.24
CA ASP A 99 1.12 -3.56 7.08
C ASP A 99 1.03 -2.29 6.24
N ILE A 100 0.01 -1.46 6.50
CA ILE A 100 -0.21 -0.24 5.73
C ILE A 100 0.88 0.81 5.95
N PHE A 101 1.50 0.86 7.13
CA PHE A 101 2.58 1.81 7.41
C PHE A 101 3.87 1.41 6.70
N GLU A 102 4.17 0.11 6.62
CA GLU A 102 5.27 -0.42 5.82
C GLU A 102 5.07 -0.10 4.33
N LEU A 103 3.85 -0.27 3.84
CA LEU A 103 3.49 0.08 2.45
C LEU A 103 3.60 1.60 2.20
N ALA A 104 3.09 2.42 3.12
CA ALA A 104 3.19 3.88 3.05
C ALA A 104 4.65 4.35 3.04
N GLU A 105 5.51 3.70 3.82
CA GLU A 105 6.94 3.98 3.84
C GLU A 105 7.60 3.68 2.48
N VAL A 106 7.28 2.56 1.87
CA VAL A 106 7.76 2.21 0.52
C VAL A 106 7.33 3.27 -0.50
N VAL A 107 6.05 3.64 -0.50
CA VAL A 107 5.51 4.66 -1.41
C VAL A 107 6.21 6.00 -1.20
N ARG A 108 6.34 6.45 0.04
CA ARG A 108 7.02 7.70 0.39
C ARG A 108 8.49 7.71 -0.06
N ASN A 109 9.23 6.67 0.31
CA ASN A 109 10.66 6.59 0.04
C ASN A 109 10.96 6.52 -1.47
N LEU A 110 10.16 5.75 -2.23
CA LEU A 110 10.31 5.69 -3.68
C LEU A 110 9.90 7.01 -4.34
N SER A 111 8.86 7.68 -3.86
CA SER A 111 8.48 9.01 -4.36
C SER A 111 9.59 10.04 -4.15
N LEU A 112 10.17 10.10 -2.96
CA LEU A 112 11.29 11.02 -2.67
C LEU A 112 12.51 10.71 -3.54
N ARG A 113 12.84 9.42 -3.69
CA ARG A 113 13.96 9.00 -4.54
C ARG A 113 13.73 9.36 -6.01
N ASP A 114 12.50 9.20 -6.51
CA ASP A 114 12.16 9.56 -7.89
C ASP A 114 12.40 11.03 -8.17
N HIS A 115 12.04 11.90 -7.21
CA HIS A 115 12.29 13.34 -7.31
C HIS A 115 13.79 13.73 -7.23
N GLU A 116 14.58 12.97 -6.46
CA GLU A 116 16.00 13.30 -6.23
C GLU A 116 16.93 12.72 -7.31
N LYS A 117 16.72 11.46 -7.67
CA LYS A 117 17.66 10.66 -8.48
C LYS A 117 17.02 9.88 -9.61
N GLY A 118 15.69 9.83 -9.66
CA GLY A 118 14.94 8.93 -10.52
C GLY A 118 14.94 7.48 -10.03
N LEU A 119 14.07 6.69 -10.62
CA LEU A 119 13.89 5.26 -10.35
C LEU A 119 14.31 4.43 -11.54
N SER A 120 14.90 3.26 -11.29
CA SER A 120 15.08 2.21 -12.30
C SER A 120 13.73 1.68 -12.78
N THR A 121 13.70 0.98 -13.91
CA THR A 121 12.47 0.38 -14.45
C THR A 121 11.77 -0.53 -13.43
N GLY A 122 12.51 -1.40 -12.73
CA GLY A 122 11.96 -2.25 -11.68
C GLY A 122 11.40 -1.48 -10.50
N GLU A 123 12.09 -0.42 -10.05
CA GLU A 123 11.61 0.44 -8.97
C GLU A 123 10.37 1.25 -9.38
N LYS A 124 10.27 1.70 -10.64
CA LYS A 124 9.07 2.36 -11.18
C LYS A 124 7.86 1.43 -11.15
N GLN A 125 8.02 0.19 -11.58
CA GLN A 125 6.96 -0.82 -11.54
C GLN A 125 6.52 -1.10 -10.10
N MET A 126 7.47 -1.24 -9.19
CA MET A 126 7.19 -1.43 -7.76
C MET A 126 6.45 -0.23 -7.17
N PHE A 127 6.86 0.99 -7.49
CA PHE A 127 6.23 2.22 -7.04
C PHE A 127 4.77 2.33 -7.52
N VAL A 128 4.53 2.07 -8.80
CA VAL A 128 3.17 2.05 -9.36
C VAL A 128 2.30 1.01 -8.66
N LYS A 129 2.82 -0.20 -8.46
CA LYS A 129 2.11 -1.26 -7.75
C LYS A 129 1.81 -0.89 -6.30
N ALA A 130 2.79 -0.39 -5.57
CA ALA A 130 2.64 0.03 -4.18
C ALA A 130 1.59 1.14 -4.03
N LYS A 131 1.59 2.14 -4.91
CA LYS A 131 0.56 3.19 -4.95
C LYS A 131 -0.84 2.64 -5.19
N LYS A 132 -0.99 1.72 -6.14
CA LYS A 132 -2.29 1.09 -6.42
C LYS A 132 -2.83 0.31 -5.23
N ILE A 133 -1.98 -0.47 -4.57
CA ILE A 133 -2.35 -1.23 -3.37
C ILE A 133 -2.78 -0.28 -2.25
N LEU A 134 -2.01 0.77 -1.99
CA LEU A 134 -2.32 1.78 -0.98
C LEU A 134 -3.61 2.53 -1.30
N ALA A 135 -3.77 3.01 -2.54
CA ALA A 135 -4.96 3.71 -2.99
C ALA A 135 -6.22 2.83 -2.87
N SER A 136 -6.14 1.53 -3.14
CA SER A 136 -7.26 0.60 -3.01
C SER A 136 -7.80 0.51 -1.58
N GLU A 137 -6.94 0.59 -0.58
CA GLU A 137 -7.36 0.60 0.82
C GLU A 137 -7.91 1.98 1.23
N LEU A 138 -7.24 3.06 0.84
CA LEU A 138 -7.68 4.43 1.12
C LEU A 138 -9.04 4.73 0.48
N MET A 139 -9.30 4.19 -0.71
CA MET A 139 -10.59 4.28 -1.40
C MET A 139 -11.74 3.80 -0.49
N TYR A 140 -11.60 2.63 0.12
CA TYR A 140 -12.62 2.10 1.01
C TYR A 140 -12.69 2.86 2.35
N ALA A 141 -11.55 3.21 2.91
CA ALA A 141 -11.48 3.90 4.20
C ALA A 141 -12.07 5.32 4.15
N LYS A 142 -11.95 6.00 2.99
CA LYS A 142 -12.45 7.36 2.75
C LYS A 142 -13.74 7.42 1.95
N GLN A 143 -14.30 6.28 1.56
CA GLN A 143 -15.50 6.21 0.71
C GLN A 143 -15.36 7.01 -0.59
N MET A 144 -14.20 6.88 -1.23
CA MET A 144 -13.88 7.46 -2.53
C MET A 144 -13.96 6.40 -3.62
N ASP A 145 -14.03 6.82 -4.89
CA ASP A 145 -13.74 5.91 -6.01
C ASP A 145 -12.22 5.74 -6.22
N GLU A 146 -11.84 4.83 -7.11
CA GLU A 146 -10.43 4.49 -7.36
C GLU A 146 -9.65 5.70 -7.90
N ASP A 147 -10.23 6.47 -8.84
CA ASP A 147 -9.59 7.63 -9.44
C ASP A 147 -9.41 8.75 -8.41
N GLN A 148 -10.41 9.02 -7.59
CA GLN A 148 -10.33 10.00 -6.51
C GLN A 148 -9.23 9.64 -5.50
N ALA A 149 -9.14 8.37 -5.11
CA ALA A 149 -8.10 7.91 -4.18
C ALA A 149 -6.69 8.03 -4.77
N ALA A 150 -6.53 7.71 -6.06
CA ALA A 150 -5.26 7.86 -6.77
C ALA A 150 -4.82 9.33 -6.85
N VAL A 151 -5.71 10.23 -7.23
CA VAL A 151 -5.44 11.68 -7.29
C VAL A 151 -5.09 12.23 -5.91
N TRP A 152 -5.87 11.88 -4.90
CA TRP A 152 -5.62 12.32 -3.52
C TRP A 152 -4.25 11.85 -3.00
N LEU A 153 -3.86 10.60 -3.28
CA LEU A 153 -2.55 10.08 -2.92
C LEU A 153 -1.42 10.85 -3.64
N ASP A 154 -1.59 11.13 -4.93
CA ASP A 154 -0.60 11.89 -5.70
C ASP A 154 -0.46 13.33 -5.19
N GLU A 155 -1.54 13.98 -4.75
CA GLU A 155 -1.51 15.31 -4.13
C GLU A 155 -0.72 15.30 -2.80
N ILE A 156 -0.91 14.28 -1.95
CA ILE A 156 -0.15 14.11 -0.72
C ILE A 156 1.34 13.99 -1.02
N LEU A 157 1.70 13.14 -1.99
CA LEU A 157 3.10 12.92 -2.40
C LEU A 157 3.72 14.16 -3.04
N ALA A 158 2.97 14.92 -3.83
CA ALA A 158 3.42 16.19 -4.42
C ALA A 158 3.69 17.26 -3.37
N GLY A 159 2.86 17.35 -2.33
CA GLY A 159 3.05 18.25 -1.19
C GLY A 159 4.36 18.00 -0.44
N MET A 160 4.84 16.76 -0.40
CA MET A 160 6.13 16.40 0.20
C MET A 160 7.33 16.93 -0.62
N GLY A 161 7.28 16.84 -1.94
CA GLY A 161 8.34 17.34 -2.83
C GLY A 161 8.54 18.85 -2.69
N ALA A 162 7.46 19.61 -2.55
CA ALA A 162 7.51 21.06 -2.33
C ALA A 162 8.09 21.43 -0.95
N ASN A 163 7.76 20.68 0.10
CA ASN A 163 8.30 20.89 1.45
C ASN A 163 9.77 20.48 1.56
N GLY A 164 10.21 19.44 0.83
CA GLY A 164 11.61 19.03 0.76
C GLY A 164 12.49 20.10 0.14
N LYS A 165 12.06 20.75 -0.95
CA LYS A 165 12.77 21.86 -1.58
C LYS A 165 12.87 23.09 -0.68
N LYS A 166 11.85 23.40 0.11
CA LYS A 166 11.88 24.51 1.07
C LYS A 166 12.86 24.26 2.23
N ARG A 167 13.02 23.02 2.68
CA ARG A 167 13.96 22.68 3.77
C ARG A 167 15.41 22.71 3.32
N THR A 168 15.72 22.22 2.11
CA THR A 168 17.07 22.29 1.55
C THR A 168 17.51 23.72 1.21
N ALA A 169 16.59 24.58 0.77
CA ALA A 169 16.86 26.00 0.55
C ALA A 169 17.14 26.74 1.88
N LYS A 170 16.40 26.43 2.96
CA LYS A 170 16.63 27.03 4.27
C LYS A 170 17.92 26.56 4.95
N ALA A 171 18.33 25.31 4.72
CA ALA A 171 19.61 24.76 5.23
C ALA A 171 20.82 25.35 4.51
N LYS A 172 20.70 25.72 3.22
CA LYS A 172 21.80 26.40 2.49
C LYS A 172 21.96 27.87 2.83
N VAL A 173 20.91 28.55 3.28
CA VAL A 173 20.98 29.96 3.70
C VAL A 173 21.53 30.11 5.13
N GLY A 174 21.36 29.06 5.99
CA GLY A 174 21.89 29.06 7.36
C GLY A 174 23.38 28.67 7.49
N ALA A 175 24.01 28.20 6.41
CA ALA A 175 25.42 27.80 6.41
C ALA A 175 26.35 28.87 5.79
N ALA A 176 25.86 30.06 5.44
CA ALA A 176 26.57 31.15 4.84
C ALA A 176 26.55 32.43 5.73
N ALA A 177 26.37 32.26 7.04
CA ALA A 177 26.50 33.34 8.01
C ALA A 177 27.49 32.98 9.12
#